data_78f3ac0fec9966be9a6c432ef96a180b
#
_entry.id   78f3ac0fec9966be9a6c432ef96a180b
#
_cell.length_a   1.000
_cell.length_b   1.000
_cell.length_c   1.000
_cell.angle_alpha   90.00
_cell.angle_beta   90.00
_cell.angle_gamma   90.00
#
_symmetry.space_group_name_H-M   'P 1'
#
loop_
_entity.id
_entity.type
_entity.pdbx_description
1 polymer ?
#
loop_
_entity_poly.entity_id
_entity_poly.type
_entity_poly.pdbx_seq_one_letter_code
_entity_poly.pdbx_strand_id
1 'polypeptide(L)'
;ASDVYKRQVNRVLAELLNEQKLYHIVAIKRKNETIIPRGTDRIESGDIVFFTTTRSHIEDVRLLAGKKDPEVKKVIIMGGSRIAIRACQYLPNNIRVKVIEANKEKSHRIAEVVPSNVLIINGDGRDTDLLMQEGIKDAQTFIALTENSSTNILACLAAKRLGVFKTIAKIENIDYIQLAESMDIGSVINKKLIAASHIYQFLLDADVSNVKCLTFANADVAELVARPDSKITKKQVKDLRLPKDMTLGGLIRDGEPMMIKGDTQIQAYDHVVVFCLDTAMRKLEDYFN
;
A
#
# COMPACT_ATOMS: atom_id res chain seq x y z
N ALA A 1 13.42 -4.57 -12.88
CA ALA A 1 14.12 -3.64 -12.00
C ALA A 1 14.47 -2.40 -12.81
N SER A 2 13.98 -1.23 -12.41
CA SER A 2 14.30 0.01 -13.11
C SER A 2 15.76 0.41 -12.85
N ASP A 3 16.35 1.20 -13.77
CA ASP A 3 17.77 1.66 -13.67
C ASP A 3 18.06 2.48 -12.39
N VAL A 4 17.05 3.03 -11.74
CA VAL A 4 17.18 3.77 -10.47
C VAL A 4 17.37 2.82 -9.29
N TYR A 5 16.73 1.64 -9.30
CA TYR A 5 17.06 0.58 -8.36
C TYR A 5 18.53 0.17 -8.43
N LYS A 6 19.10 0.11 -9.65
CA LYS A 6 20.51 -0.19 -9.85
C LYS A 6 21.47 0.84 -9.22
N ARG A 7 21.07 2.11 -9.12
CA ARG A 7 21.88 3.16 -8.47
C ARG A 7 21.86 3.09 -6.94
N GLN A 8 20.83 2.51 -6.34
CA GLN A 8 20.67 2.37 -4.89
C GLN A 8 21.12 1.00 -4.38
N VAL A 9 21.18 0.00 -5.27
CA VAL A 9 21.64 -1.36 -4.94
C VAL A 9 23.09 -1.34 -4.47
N ASN A 10 23.37 -2.07 -3.40
CA ASN A 10 24.69 -2.19 -2.73
C ASN A 10 25.21 -0.94 -2.01
N ARG A 11 24.46 0.17 -1.98
CA ARG A 11 24.81 1.34 -1.18
C ARG A 11 24.33 1.18 0.27
N VAL A 12 25.10 1.69 1.20
CA VAL A 12 24.73 1.72 2.62
C VAL A 12 23.62 2.73 2.82
N LEU A 13 22.58 2.38 3.59
CA LEU A 13 21.42 3.25 3.80
C LEU A 13 21.79 4.60 4.43
N ALA A 14 22.80 4.64 5.30
CA ALA A 14 23.30 5.88 5.88
C ALA A 14 23.80 6.89 4.82
N GLU A 15 24.37 6.41 3.71
CA GLU A 15 24.83 7.25 2.61
C GLU A 15 23.65 7.79 1.80
N LEU A 16 22.65 6.93 1.53
CA LEU A 16 21.42 7.30 0.80
C LEU A 16 20.61 8.34 1.56
N LEU A 17 20.54 8.23 2.88
CA LEU A 17 19.81 9.16 3.75
C LEU A 17 20.50 10.52 3.88
N ASN A 18 21.84 10.59 3.77
CA ASN A 18 22.57 11.84 3.82
C ASN A 18 22.43 12.68 2.54
N GLU A 19 22.24 12.04 1.38
CA GLU A 19 22.13 12.74 0.10
C GLU A 19 20.76 13.38 -0.13
N GLN A 20 19.70 12.79 0.41
CA GLN A 20 18.33 13.25 0.14
C GLN A 20 17.44 13.16 1.38
N LYS A 21 17.12 14.33 1.95
CA LYS A 21 16.26 14.45 3.15
C LYS A 21 14.76 14.21 2.87
N LEU A 22 14.40 13.66 1.71
CA LEU A 22 13.02 13.61 1.22
C LEU A 22 12.24 12.39 1.68
N TYR A 23 12.90 11.33 2.14
CA TYR A 23 12.26 10.08 2.53
C TYR A 23 13.03 9.33 3.61
N HIS A 24 12.34 8.40 4.26
CA HIS A 24 12.95 7.43 5.18
C HIS A 24 12.59 6.02 4.74
N ILE A 25 13.58 5.10 4.72
CA ILE A 25 13.34 3.68 4.44
C ILE A 25 12.98 3.02 5.76
N VAL A 26 11.78 2.48 5.86
CA VAL A 26 11.21 1.96 7.11
C VAL A 26 11.17 0.44 7.17
N ALA A 27 11.12 -0.22 6.03
CA ALA A 27 11.20 -1.67 5.94
C ALA A 27 11.78 -2.10 4.58
N ILE A 28 12.44 -3.26 4.58
CA ILE A 28 12.92 -3.95 3.39
C ILE A 28 12.39 -5.37 3.44
N LYS A 29 11.62 -5.78 2.42
CA LYS A 29 11.26 -7.18 2.24
C LYS A 29 12.26 -7.83 1.30
N ARG A 30 13.03 -8.75 1.82
CA ARG A 30 14.02 -9.57 1.10
C ARG A 30 13.54 -11.01 1.07
N LYS A 31 13.14 -11.49 -0.11
CA LYS A 31 12.49 -12.79 -0.27
C LYS A 31 11.25 -12.90 0.66
N ASN A 32 11.29 -13.77 1.66
CA ASN A 32 10.19 -13.99 2.62
C ASN A 32 10.42 -13.33 3.99
N GLU A 33 11.52 -12.60 4.16
CA GLU A 33 11.85 -11.93 5.42
C GLU A 33 11.65 -10.42 5.31
N THR A 34 11.11 -9.82 6.36
CA THR A 34 11.01 -8.37 6.49
C THR A 34 12.03 -7.88 7.50
N ILE A 35 12.84 -6.93 7.06
CA ILE A 35 13.93 -6.34 7.80
C ILE A 35 13.53 -4.91 8.14
N ILE A 36 13.61 -4.52 9.42
CA ILE A 36 13.60 -3.12 9.83
C ILE A 36 15.03 -2.58 9.68
N PRO A 37 15.30 -1.74 8.66
CA PRO A 37 16.66 -1.44 8.27
C PRO A 37 17.34 -0.48 9.23
N ARG A 38 18.66 -0.59 9.32
CA ARG A 38 19.55 0.32 10.04
C ARG A 38 20.50 1.00 9.06
N GLY A 39 21.17 2.06 9.51
CA GLY A 39 22.09 2.81 8.67
C GLY A 39 23.20 1.97 8.02
N THR A 40 23.58 0.84 8.63
CA THR A 40 24.59 -0.11 8.13
C THR A 40 24.06 -1.09 7.09
N ASP A 41 22.74 -1.23 6.95
CA ASP A 41 22.14 -2.18 6.03
C ASP A 41 22.23 -1.68 4.58
N ARG A 42 22.09 -2.58 3.63
CA ARG A 42 22.17 -2.32 2.19
C ARG A 42 20.93 -2.83 1.50
N ILE A 43 20.54 -2.14 0.43
CA ILE A 43 19.50 -2.61 -0.49
C ILE A 43 20.14 -3.58 -1.48
N GLU A 44 19.53 -4.74 -1.66
CA GLU A 44 19.95 -5.76 -2.63
C GLU A 44 18.99 -5.81 -3.83
N SER A 45 19.47 -6.38 -4.93
CA SER A 45 18.61 -6.58 -6.10
C SER A 45 17.48 -7.57 -5.76
N GLY A 46 16.25 -7.18 -6.09
CA GLY A 46 15.05 -7.96 -5.77
C GLY A 46 14.38 -7.61 -4.43
N ASP A 47 14.96 -6.71 -3.65
CA ASP A 47 14.33 -6.20 -2.44
C ASP A 47 13.08 -5.36 -2.78
N ILE A 48 12.04 -5.49 -1.96
CA ILE A 48 10.91 -4.54 -1.94
C ILE A 48 11.16 -3.57 -0.80
N VAL A 49 11.28 -2.28 -1.13
CA VAL A 49 11.62 -1.24 -0.17
C VAL A 49 10.39 -0.39 0.16
N PHE A 50 10.13 -0.21 1.45
CA PHE A 50 9.05 0.62 1.96
C PHE A 50 9.61 1.96 2.42
N PHE A 51 8.98 3.03 1.93
CA PHE A 51 9.38 4.41 2.20
C PHE A 51 8.29 5.15 2.97
N THR A 52 8.69 6.03 3.89
CA THR A 52 7.86 7.14 4.35
C THR A 52 8.38 8.42 3.73
N THR A 53 7.47 9.31 3.39
CA THR A 53 7.75 10.65 2.87
C THR A 53 6.57 11.58 3.11
N THR A 54 6.77 12.87 2.99
CA THR A 54 5.67 13.83 3.01
C THR A 54 4.89 13.79 1.68
N ARG A 55 3.63 14.20 1.71
CA ARG A 55 2.76 14.19 0.52
C ARG A 55 3.35 15.00 -0.65
N SER A 56 4.04 16.10 -0.37
CA SER A 56 4.71 16.94 -1.36
C SER A 56 5.86 16.24 -2.10
N HIS A 57 6.51 15.25 -1.49
CA HIS A 57 7.67 14.56 -2.05
C HIS A 57 7.37 13.15 -2.59
N ILE A 58 6.09 12.74 -2.63
CA ILE A 58 5.73 11.41 -3.16
C ILE A 58 6.22 11.22 -4.60
N GLU A 59 6.03 12.22 -5.46
CA GLU A 59 6.45 12.14 -6.86
C GLU A 59 7.98 12.10 -6.99
N ASP A 60 8.71 12.84 -6.18
CA ASP A 60 10.16 12.80 -6.15
C ASP A 60 10.68 11.41 -5.78
N VAL A 61 10.09 10.79 -4.76
CA VAL A 61 10.44 9.41 -4.35
C VAL A 61 10.09 8.40 -5.44
N ARG A 62 8.96 8.57 -6.13
CA ARG A 62 8.57 7.70 -7.26
C ARG A 62 9.55 7.81 -8.42
N LEU A 63 9.97 9.02 -8.75
CA LEU A 63 10.99 9.25 -9.78
C LEU A 63 12.34 8.64 -9.39
N LEU A 64 12.74 8.78 -8.13
CA LEU A 64 13.95 8.15 -7.58
C LEU A 64 13.87 6.61 -7.63
N ALA A 65 12.68 6.05 -7.42
CA ALA A 65 12.42 4.62 -7.57
C ALA A 65 12.30 4.19 -9.06
N GLY A 66 12.46 5.11 -10.01
CA GLY A 66 12.36 4.84 -11.45
C GLY A 66 10.96 4.49 -11.93
N LYS A 67 9.94 4.79 -11.13
CA LYS A 67 8.54 4.53 -11.48
C LYS A 67 7.93 5.78 -12.11
N LYS A 68 7.77 5.74 -13.43
CA LYS A 68 6.89 6.67 -14.16
C LYS A 68 5.57 5.96 -14.37
N ASP A 69 4.64 6.13 -13.44
CA ASP A 69 3.30 5.58 -13.63
C ASP A 69 2.54 6.47 -14.64
N PRO A 70 1.86 5.88 -15.62
CA PRO A 70 0.99 6.64 -16.50
C PRO A 70 -0.16 7.24 -15.69
N GLU A 71 -0.61 8.43 -16.08
CA GLU A 71 -1.83 9.01 -15.55
C GLU A 71 -3.00 8.05 -15.81
N VAL A 72 -3.76 7.69 -14.77
CA VAL A 72 -4.91 6.80 -14.89
C VAL A 72 -6.10 7.57 -15.45
N LYS A 73 -6.48 7.27 -16.68
CA LYS A 73 -7.65 7.84 -17.37
C LYS A 73 -8.72 6.80 -17.71
N LYS A 74 -8.33 5.54 -17.87
CA LYS A 74 -9.24 4.44 -18.21
C LYS A 74 -9.03 3.28 -17.24
N VAL A 75 -10.11 2.82 -16.66
CA VAL A 75 -10.15 1.70 -15.70
C VAL A 75 -11.14 0.67 -16.19
N ILE A 76 -10.76 -0.61 -16.17
CA ILE A 76 -11.67 -1.73 -16.39
C ILE A 76 -11.80 -2.49 -15.05
N ILE A 77 -13.04 -2.75 -14.63
CA ILE A 77 -13.36 -3.51 -13.42
C ILE A 77 -14.08 -4.78 -13.82
N MET A 78 -13.54 -5.92 -13.45
CA MET A 78 -14.19 -7.22 -13.62
C MET A 78 -14.97 -7.60 -12.36
N GLY A 79 -16.28 -7.75 -12.49
CA GLY A 79 -17.21 -8.12 -11.42
C GLY A 79 -17.90 -6.91 -10.78
N GLY A 80 -19.22 -6.85 -10.91
CA GLY A 80 -20.09 -5.80 -10.39
C GLY A 80 -20.43 -5.98 -8.89
N SER A 81 -19.45 -6.22 -8.05
CA SER A 81 -19.65 -6.37 -6.61
C SER A 81 -20.01 -5.03 -5.93
N ARG A 82 -20.52 -5.10 -4.68
CA ARG A 82 -20.74 -3.87 -3.89
C ARG A 82 -19.48 -3.00 -3.76
N ILE A 83 -18.32 -3.64 -3.71
CA ILE A 83 -17.03 -2.93 -3.69
C ILE A 83 -16.78 -2.21 -5.01
N ALA A 84 -17.09 -2.85 -6.15
CA ALA A 84 -16.96 -2.22 -7.47
C ALA A 84 -17.86 -0.98 -7.58
N ILE A 85 -19.13 -1.08 -7.18
CA ILE A 85 -20.06 0.07 -7.18
C ILE A 85 -19.52 1.21 -6.32
N ARG A 86 -19.08 0.92 -5.09
CA ARG A 86 -18.49 1.92 -4.21
C ARG A 86 -17.23 2.53 -4.80
N ALA A 87 -16.34 1.73 -5.38
CA ALA A 87 -15.15 2.23 -6.04
C ALA A 87 -15.51 3.20 -7.18
N CYS A 88 -16.50 2.87 -8.00
CA CYS A 88 -16.99 3.77 -9.06
C CYS A 88 -17.49 5.11 -8.52
N GLN A 89 -18.16 5.11 -7.35
CA GLN A 89 -18.69 6.33 -6.71
C GLN A 89 -17.58 7.24 -6.15
N TYR A 90 -16.42 6.66 -5.78
CA TYR A 90 -15.27 7.42 -5.24
C TYR A 90 -14.25 7.84 -6.31
N LEU A 91 -14.30 7.25 -7.50
CA LEU A 91 -13.38 7.63 -8.57
C LEU A 91 -13.74 9.01 -9.14
N PRO A 92 -12.74 9.86 -9.43
CA PRO A 92 -12.98 11.16 -10.05
C PRO A 92 -13.70 11.03 -11.41
N ASN A 93 -14.58 11.97 -11.73
CA ASN A 93 -15.39 11.95 -12.94
C ASN A 93 -14.58 12.04 -14.26
N ASN A 94 -13.33 12.48 -14.20
CA ASN A 94 -12.42 12.50 -15.36
C ASN A 94 -11.83 11.11 -15.69
N ILE A 95 -12.06 10.11 -14.85
CA ILE A 95 -11.67 8.72 -15.11
C ILE A 95 -12.84 7.98 -15.77
N ARG A 96 -12.61 7.41 -16.94
CA ARG A 96 -13.58 6.55 -17.61
C ARG A 96 -13.49 5.14 -17.04
N VAL A 97 -14.60 4.62 -16.59
CA VAL A 97 -14.68 3.29 -15.98
C VAL A 97 -15.57 2.39 -16.80
N LYS A 98 -15.11 1.18 -17.08
CA LYS A 98 -15.94 0.09 -17.61
C LYS A 98 -16.04 -1.01 -16.56
N VAL A 99 -17.25 -1.45 -16.24
CA VAL A 99 -17.50 -2.58 -15.34
C VAL A 99 -18.06 -3.73 -16.16
N ILE A 100 -17.36 -4.85 -16.15
CA ILE A 100 -17.78 -6.08 -16.85
C ILE A 100 -18.43 -7.02 -15.83
N GLU A 101 -19.71 -7.30 -16.00
CA GLU A 101 -20.51 -8.20 -15.12
C GLU A 101 -21.16 -9.30 -15.96
N ALA A 102 -20.92 -10.56 -15.58
CA ALA A 102 -21.41 -11.71 -16.31
C ALA A 102 -22.94 -11.93 -16.15
N ASN A 103 -23.48 -11.56 -14.99
CA ASN A 103 -24.91 -11.68 -14.72
C ASN A 103 -25.68 -10.51 -15.35
N LYS A 104 -26.54 -10.79 -16.32
CA LYS A 104 -27.31 -9.80 -17.08
C LYS A 104 -28.24 -8.95 -16.19
N GLU A 105 -28.99 -9.57 -15.30
CA GLU A 105 -29.89 -8.83 -14.39
C GLU A 105 -29.16 -7.93 -13.43
N LYS A 106 -28.00 -8.41 -12.95
CA LYS A 106 -27.15 -7.64 -12.08
C LYS A 106 -26.50 -6.46 -12.82
N SER A 107 -26.10 -6.65 -14.09
CA SER A 107 -25.56 -5.57 -14.91
C SER A 107 -26.58 -4.44 -15.10
N HIS A 108 -27.85 -4.74 -15.34
CA HIS A 108 -28.91 -3.73 -15.43
C HIS A 108 -29.09 -2.96 -14.12
N ARG A 109 -29.18 -3.68 -12.99
CA ARG A 109 -29.31 -3.02 -11.66
C ARG A 109 -28.13 -2.11 -11.30
N ILE A 110 -26.92 -2.51 -11.70
CA ILE A 110 -25.73 -1.69 -11.45
C ILE A 110 -25.76 -0.42 -12.29
N ALA A 111 -26.19 -0.52 -13.55
CA ALA A 111 -26.27 0.63 -14.44
C ALA A 111 -27.16 1.77 -13.91
N GLU A 112 -28.16 1.44 -13.08
CA GLU A 112 -29.07 2.43 -12.47
C GLU A 112 -28.44 3.23 -11.30
N VAL A 113 -27.35 2.70 -10.68
CA VAL A 113 -26.80 3.24 -9.44
C VAL A 113 -25.37 3.77 -9.54
N VAL A 114 -24.72 3.60 -10.69
CA VAL A 114 -23.36 4.09 -10.94
C VAL A 114 -23.36 5.50 -11.54
N PRO A 115 -22.28 6.28 -11.36
CA PRO A 115 -22.11 7.58 -12.01
C PRO A 115 -22.09 7.51 -13.54
N SER A 116 -22.40 8.62 -14.20
CA SER A 116 -22.50 8.70 -15.68
C SER A 116 -21.19 8.46 -16.44
N ASN A 117 -20.03 8.56 -15.79
CA ASN A 117 -18.72 8.24 -16.36
C ASN A 117 -18.39 6.73 -16.32
N VAL A 118 -19.33 5.89 -15.84
CA VAL A 118 -19.20 4.45 -15.72
C VAL A 118 -20.07 3.75 -16.76
N LEU A 119 -19.46 2.91 -17.60
CA LEU A 119 -20.17 2.07 -18.57
C LEU A 119 -20.24 0.64 -18.04
N ILE A 120 -21.44 0.06 -18.03
CA ILE A 120 -21.64 -1.34 -17.64
C ILE A 120 -21.70 -2.22 -18.89
N ILE A 121 -20.85 -3.24 -18.92
CA ILE A 121 -20.79 -4.24 -20.00
C ILE A 121 -21.30 -5.58 -19.45
N ASN A 122 -22.29 -6.17 -20.10
CA ASN A 122 -22.70 -7.52 -19.76
C ASN A 122 -21.83 -8.52 -20.52
N GLY A 123 -21.05 -9.31 -19.81
CA GLY A 123 -20.16 -10.32 -20.38
C GLY A 123 -19.24 -10.95 -19.37
N ASP A 124 -18.48 -11.94 -19.81
CA ASP A 124 -17.47 -12.61 -18.97
C ASP A 124 -16.14 -11.85 -19.04
N GLY A 125 -15.72 -11.26 -17.93
CA GLY A 125 -14.45 -10.55 -17.84
C GLY A 125 -13.19 -11.43 -17.91
N ARG A 126 -13.34 -12.74 -18.08
CA ARG A 126 -12.23 -13.67 -18.37
C ARG A 126 -12.03 -13.85 -19.88
N ASP A 127 -13.02 -13.46 -20.67
CA ASP A 127 -12.94 -13.53 -22.13
C ASP A 127 -12.01 -12.44 -22.66
N THR A 128 -10.88 -12.88 -23.20
CA THR A 128 -9.85 -11.99 -23.74
C THR A 128 -10.32 -11.23 -24.98
N ASP A 129 -11.20 -11.81 -25.80
CA ASP A 129 -11.72 -11.16 -26.99
C ASP A 129 -12.67 -10.03 -26.59
N LEU A 130 -13.52 -10.23 -25.59
CA LEU A 130 -14.33 -9.18 -25.00
C LEU A 130 -13.44 -8.06 -24.41
N LEU A 131 -12.43 -8.41 -23.63
CA LEU A 131 -11.51 -7.43 -23.07
C LEU A 131 -10.81 -6.61 -24.15
N MET A 132 -10.44 -7.25 -25.26
CA MET A 132 -9.82 -6.56 -26.40
C MET A 132 -10.82 -5.61 -27.10
N GLN A 133 -12.06 -6.04 -27.32
CA GLN A 133 -13.13 -5.20 -27.89
C GLN A 133 -13.42 -4.00 -26.98
N GLU A 134 -13.39 -4.19 -25.67
CA GLU A 134 -13.62 -3.14 -24.68
C GLU A 134 -12.39 -2.24 -24.43
N GLY A 135 -11.29 -2.46 -25.14
CA GLY A 135 -10.11 -1.59 -25.17
C GLY A 135 -9.18 -1.76 -23.97
N ILE A 136 -8.95 -3.00 -23.52
CA ILE A 136 -8.06 -3.30 -22.41
C ILE A 136 -6.64 -2.79 -22.63
N LYS A 137 -6.17 -2.77 -23.89
CA LYS A 137 -4.84 -2.26 -24.24
C LYS A 137 -4.64 -0.77 -23.94
N ASP A 138 -5.73 -0.01 -23.94
CA ASP A 138 -5.72 1.41 -23.64
C ASP A 138 -5.98 1.71 -22.15
N ALA A 139 -6.35 0.71 -21.37
CA ALA A 139 -6.61 0.86 -19.95
C ALA A 139 -5.31 0.90 -19.15
N GLN A 140 -5.16 1.88 -18.28
CA GLN A 140 -4.02 1.96 -17.37
C GLN A 140 -4.20 1.05 -16.15
N THR A 141 -5.45 0.74 -15.79
CA THR A 141 -5.75 -0.08 -14.61
C THR A 141 -6.83 -1.12 -14.89
N PHE A 142 -6.58 -2.33 -14.44
CA PHE A 142 -7.56 -3.42 -14.42
C PHE A 142 -7.78 -3.89 -12.97
N ILE A 143 -9.04 -4.02 -12.55
CA ILE A 143 -9.40 -4.36 -11.17
C ILE A 143 -10.31 -5.59 -11.20
N ALA A 144 -9.90 -6.69 -10.59
CA ALA A 144 -10.68 -7.92 -10.49
C ALA A 144 -11.35 -8.04 -9.11
N LEU A 145 -12.68 -7.91 -9.06
CA LEU A 145 -13.50 -7.85 -7.84
C LEU A 145 -14.58 -8.92 -7.78
N THR A 146 -14.42 -10.04 -8.49
CA THR A 146 -15.34 -11.18 -8.39
C THR A 146 -15.23 -11.86 -7.01
N GLU A 147 -16.08 -12.83 -6.73
CA GLU A 147 -16.02 -13.59 -5.48
C GLU A 147 -14.91 -14.65 -5.48
N ASN A 148 -14.41 -15.05 -6.64
CA ASN A 148 -13.42 -16.11 -6.78
C ASN A 148 -12.00 -15.54 -6.85
N SER A 149 -11.19 -15.86 -5.85
CA SER A 149 -9.79 -15.39 -5.75
C SER A 149 -8.91 -15.86 -6.91
N SER A 150 -9.02 -17.14 -7.32
CA SER A 150 -8.23 -17.68 -8.42
C SER A 150 -8.59 -17.01 -9.75
N THR A 151 -9.88 -16.78 -9.98
CA THR A 151 -10.36 -16.04 -11.15
C THR A 151 -9.78 -14.62 -11.18
N ASN A 152 -9.77 -13.94 -10.04
CA ASN A 152 -9.23 -12.58 -9.96
C ASN A 152 -7.72 -12.55 -10.23
N ILE A 153 -6.97 -13.53 -9.71
CA ILE A 153 -5.53 -13.67 -9.96
C ILE A 153 -5.25 -13.88 -11.45
N LEU A 154 -5.91 -14.87 -12.06
CA LEU A 154 -5.71 -15.20 -13.46
C LEU A 154 -6.11 -14.06 -14.40
N ALA A 155 -7.21 -13.36 -14.11
CA ALA A 155 -7.65 -12.21 -14.89
C ALA A 155 -6.64 -11.04 -14.79
N CYS A 156 -6.07 -10.77 -13.62
CA CYS A 156 -5.02 -9.77 -13.46
C CYS A 156 -3.74 -10.15 -14.23
N LEU A 157 -3.33 -11.42 -14.22
CA LEU A 157 -2.22 -11.91 -15.04
C LEU A 157 -2.47 -11.71 -16.53
N ALA A 158 -3.66 -12.07 -17.00
CA ALA A 158 -4.06 -11.88 -18.41
C ALA A 158 -4.04 -10.39 -18.78
N ALA A 159 -4.61 -9.53 -17.94
CA ALA A 159 -4.60 -8.09 -18.15
C ALA A 159 -3.17 -7.51 -18.24
N LYS A 160 -2.25 -7.95 -17.36
CA LYS A 160 -0.83 -7.57 -17.43
C LYS A 160 -0.18 -7.99 -18.74
N ARG A 161 -0.42 -9.22 -19.18
CA ARG A 161 0.09 -9.71 -20.48
C ARG A 161 -0.47 -8.93 -21.67
N LEU A 162 -1.68 -8.40 -21.56
CA LEU A 162 -2.29 -7.52 -22.56
C LEU A 162 -1.78 -6.07 -22.48
N GLY A 163 -0.85 -5.76 -21.57
CA GLY A 163 -0.18 -4.46 -21.49
C GLY A 163 -0.76 -3.49 -20.46
N VAL A 164 -1.71 -3.93 -19.62
CA VAL A 164 -2.23 -3.08 -18.53
C VAL A 164 -1.14 -2.81 -17.51
N PHE A 165 -0.91 -1.55 -17.23
CA PHE A 165 0.15 -1.11 -16.34
C PHE A 165 -0.09 -1.49 -14.88
N LYS A 166 -1.31 -1.28 -14.36
CA LYS A 166 -1.67 -1.52 -12.96
C LYS A 166 -2.82 -2.50 -12.84
N THR A 167 -2.60 -3.55 -12.06
CA THR A 167 -3.65 -4.55 -11.79
C THR A 167 -3.92 -4.65 -10.29
N ILE A 168 -5.18 -4.86 -9.92
CA ILE A 168 -5.63 -4.97 -8.53
C ILE A 168 -6.55 -6.18 -8.42
N ALA A 169 -6.21 -7.15 -7.59
CA ALA A 169 -7.01 -8.35 -7.36
C ALA A 169 -7.59 -8.40 -5.96
N LYS A 170 -8.90 -8.66 -5.85
CA LYS A 170 -9.52 -9.04 -4.59
C LYS A 170 -9.25 -10.52 -4.32
N ILE A 171 -8.58 -10.83 -3.21
CA ILE A 171 -8.24 -12.19 -2.79
C ILE A 171 -8.80 -12.44 -1.41
N GLU A 172 -9.81 -13.31 -1.29
CA GLU A 172 -10.47 -13.64 -0.02
C GLU A 172 -9.72 -14.75 0.74
N ASN A 173 -9.04 -15.66 0.03
CA ASN A 173 -8.23 -16.71 0.63
C ASN A 173 -6.83 -16.17 0.93
N ILE A 174 -6.46 -16.12 2.21
CA ILE A 174 -5.19 -15.57 2.68
C ILE A 174 -4.00 -16.38 2.12
N ASP A 175 -4.14 -17.70 1.97
CA ASP A 175 -3.07 -18.56 1.46
C ASP A 175 -2.69 -18.24 0.00
N TYR A 176 -3.61 -17.64 -0.76
CA TYR A 176 -3.36 -17.23 -2.14
C TYR A 176 -2.62 -15.90 -2.27
N ILE A 177 -2.48 -15.14 -1.18
CA ILE A 177 -1.82 -13.84 -1.21
C ILE A 177 -0.34 -14.00 -1.58
N GLN A 178 0.39 -14.89 -0.91
CA GLN A 178 1.81 -15.14 -1.21
C GLN A 178 2.02 -15.65 -2.64
N LEU A 179 1.13 -16.55 -3.11
CA LEU A 179 1.16 -17.02 -4.49
C LEU A 179 0.96 -15.87 -5.48
N ALA A 180 -0.04 -15.03 -5.25
CA ALA A 180 -0.36 -13.89 -6.09
C ALA A 180 0.81 -12.88 -6.15
N GLU A 181 1.48 -12.65 -5.01
CA GLU A 181 2.69 -11.84 -4.94
C GLU A 181 3.84 -12.41 -5.76
N SER A 182 4.11 -13.71 -5.64
CA SER A 182 5.16 -14.37 -6.40
C SER A 182 4.94 -14.32 -7.92
N MET A 183 3.69 -14.22 -8.34
CA MET A 183 3.29 -14.10 -9.75
C MET A 183 3.30 -12.64 -10.25
N ASP A 184 3.63 -11.68 -9.41
CA ASP A 184 3.65 -10.25 -9.73
C ASP A 184 2.32 -9.74 -10.37
N ILE A 185 1.19 -10.16 -9.79
CA ILE A 185 -0.14 -9.77 -10.32
C ILE A 185 -0.51 -8.30 -10.07
N GLY A 186 0.34 -7.53 -9.41
CA GLY A 186 0.05 -6.16 -8.99
C GLY A 186 -0.42 -6.09 -7.53
N SER A 187 -1.39 -5.25 -7.23
CA SER A 187 -1.86 -5.03 -5.85
C SER A 187 -2.93 -6.05 -5.44
N VAL A 188 -2.87 -6.49 -4.19
CA VAL A 188 -3.87 -7.40 -3.59
C VAL A 188 -4.74 -6.65 -2.59
N ILE A 189 -6.04 -6.91 -2.59
CA ILE A 189 -7.00 -6.44 -1.59
C ILE A 189 -7.61 -7.66 -0.89
N ASN A 190 -7.47 -7.73 0.43
CA ASN A 190 -8.13 -8.73 1.27
C ASN A 190 -9.00 -8.03 2.34
N LYS A 191 -10.31 -8.23 2.26
CA LYS A 191 -11.26 -7.60 3.18
C LYS A 191 -11.08 -8.03 4.63
N LYS A 192 -10.71 -9.30 4.86
CA LYS A 192 -10.54 -9.84 6.22
C LYS A 192 -9.37 -9.15 6.93
N LEU A 193 -8.24 -8.96 6.23
CA LEU A 193 -7.09 -8.29 6.79
C LEU A 193 -7.34 -6.80 7.04
N ILE A 194 -8.08 -6.13 6.14
CA ILE A 194 -8.49 -4.74 6.35
C ILE A 194 -9.40 -4.64 7.58
N ALA A 195 -10.41 -5.52 7.70
CA ALA A 195 -11.30 -5.53 8.85
C ALA A 195 -10.55 -5.86 10.16
N ALA A 196 -9.64 -6.83 10.14
CA ALA A 196 -8.81 -7.19 11.29
C ALA A 196 -7.96 -6.02 11.77
N SER A 197 -7.36 -5.26 10.85
CA SER A 197 -6.58 -4.06 11.19
C SER A 197 -7.44 -3.00 11.91
N HIS A 198 -8.67 -2.77 11.44
CA HIS A 198 -9.59 -1.86 12.11
C HIS A 198 -10.03 -2.36 13.48
N ILE A 199 -10.35 -3.66 13.63
CA ILE A 199 -10.69 -4.23 14.93
C ILE A 199 -9.52 -4.10 15.89
N TYR A 200 -8.30 -4.40 15.44
CA TYR A 200 -7.11 -4.31 16.25
C TYR A 200 -6.85 -2.87 16.74
N GLN A 201 -7.08 -1.87 15.91
CA GLN A 201 -6.99 -0.45 16.28
C GLN A 201 -7.87 -0.13 17.52
N PHE A 202 -9.10 -0.68 17.61
CA PHE A 202 -9.99 -0.45 18.75
C PHE A 202 -9.59 -1.19 20.03
N LEU A 203 -8.70 -2.19 19.92
CA LEU A 203 -8.23 -3.00 21.05
C LEU A 203 -6.92 -2.47 21.66
N LEU A 204 -6.23 -1.56 20.98
CA LEU A 204 -5.01 -0.96 21.52
C LEU A 204 -5.38 0.09 22.57
N ASP A 205 -4.76 -0.01 23.76
CA ASP A 205 -4.96 0.93 24.87
C ASP A 205 -4.28 2.28 24.66
N ALA A 206 -3.34 2.38 23.73
CA ALA A 206 -2.71 3.62 23.34
C ALA A 206 -3.66 4.48 22.48
N ASP A 207 -3.49 5.81 22.49
CA ASP A 207 -4.18 6.71 21.57
C ASP A 207 -3.66 6.46 20.14
N VAL A 208 -4.24 5.43 19.51
CA VAL A 208 -3.87 5.00 18.16
C VAL A 208 -4.84 5.64 17.17
N SER A 209 -4.35 6.55 16.35
CA SER A 209 -5.16 7.22 15.34
C SER A 209 -5.44 6.33 14.14
N ASN A 210 -4.45 5.51 13.74
CA ASN A 210 -4.56 4.59 12.61
C ASN A 210 -3.67 3.36 12.79
N VAL A 211 -4.15 2.19 12.35
CA VAL A 211 -3.34 0.97 12.16
C VAL A 211 -3.54 0.45 10.74
N LYS A 212 -2.46 0.11 10.08
CA LYS A 212 -2.49 -0.52 8.77
C LYS A 212 -1.54 -1.69 8.72
N CYS A 213 -2.10 -2.90 8.63
CA CYS A 213 -1.31 -4.10 8.39
C CYS A 213 -0.76 -4.07 6.96
N LEU A 214 0.55 -4.15 6.82
CA LEU A 214 1.22 -4.30 5.55
C LEU A 214 1.27 -5.79 5.21
N THR A 215 0.23 -6.28 4.54
CA THR A 215 0.05 -7.69 4.17
C THR A 215 1.28 -8.29 3.48
N PHE A 216 2.01 -7.46 2.73
CA PHE A 216 3.20 -7.87 1.99
C PHE A 216 4.46 -8.01 2.83
N ALA A 217 4.48 -7.45 4.04
CA ALA A 217 5.71 -7.29 4.80
C ALA A 217 5.72 -8.02 6.14
N ASN A 218 4.64 -8.69 6.54
CA ASN A 218 4.47 -9.19 7.91
C ASN A 218 4.86 -8.11 8.94
N ALA A 219 4.43 -6.89 8.67
CA ALA A 219 4.74 -5.72 9.46
C ALA A 219 3.52 -4.80 9.54
N ASP A 220 3.39 -4.10 10.63
CA ASP A 220 2.33 -3.15 10.86
C ASP A 220 2.85 -1.72 10.82
N VAL A 221 1.98 -0.82 10.40
CA VAL A 221 2.17 0.62 10.51
C VAL A 221 1.11 1.14 11.46
N ALA A 222 1.53 1.78 12.52
CA ALA A 222 0.64 2.43 13.47
C ALA A 222 0.96 3.93 13.55
N GLU A 223 -0.09 4.74 13.65
CA GLU A 223 0.00 6.15 14.02
C GLU A 223 -0.42 6.27 15.48
N LEU A 224 0.54 6.60 16.35
CA LEU A 224 0.35 6.69 17.80
C LEU A 224 0.55 8.13 18.26
N VAL A 225 -0.28 8.54 19.23
CA VAL A 225 -0.12 9.84 19.88
C VAL A 225 0.85 9.70 21.05
N ALA A 226 1.90 10.52 21.08
CA ALA A 226 2.86 10.55 22.16
C ALA A 226 2.22 11.19 23.40
N ARG A 227 2.03 10.42 24.49
CA ARG A 227 1.50 10.96 25.75
C ARG A 227 2.55 11.84 26.46
N PRO A 228 2.12 12.83 27.25
CA PRO A 228 3.00 13.55 28.13
C PRO A 228 3.76 12.57 29.05
N ASP A 229 5.05 12.85 29.26
CA ASP A 229 5.96 12.05 30.12
C ASP A 229 6.18 10.60 29.68
N SER A 230 5.67 10.18 28.52
CA SER A 230 5.95 8.87 27.94
C SER A 230 7.44 8.69 27.62
N LYS A 231 7.90 7.44 27.51
CA LYS A 231 9.34 7.16 27.22
C LYS A 231 9.80 7.77 25.91
N ILE A 232 8.89 7.87 24.91
CA ILE A 232 9.20 8.38 23.57
C ILE A 232 9.52 9.88 23.59
N THR A 233 8.99 10.63 24.56
CA THR A 233 9.19 12.08 24.69
C THR A 233 10.42 12.47 25.51
N LYS A 234 11.05 11.52 26.24
CA LYS A 234 12.11 11.83 27.22
C LYS A 234 13.48 12.09 26.60
N LYS A 235 13.74 11.57 25.39
CA LYS A 235 15.07 11.61 24.76
C LYS A 235 14.94 11.83 23.25
N GLN A 236 16.03 12.27 22.64
CA GLN A 236 16.14 12.26 21.19
C GLN A 236 16.05 10.83 20.65
N VAL A 237 15.53 10.68 19.43
CA VAL A 237 15.26 9.37 18.82
C VAL A 237 16.48 8.46 18.82
N LYS A 238 17.67 8.98 18.54
CA LYS A 238 18.94 8.21 18.58
C LYS A 238 19.26 7.60 19.94
N ASP A 239 18.74 8.19 21.04
CA ASP A 239 19.01 7.79 22.42
C ASP A 239 17.88 6.95 23.04
N LEU A 240 16.78 6.73 22.31
CA LEU A 240 15.59 6.00 22.80
C LEU A 240 15.81 4.49 22.96
N ARG A 241 16.86 3.93 22.35
CA ARG A 241 17.13 2.47 22.33
C ARG A 241 15.92 1.64 21.91
N LEU A 242 15.29 2.07 20.80
CA LEU A 242 14.15 1.35 20.24
C LEU A 242 14.48 -0.12 19.95
N PRO A 243 13.51 -1.06 20.15
CA PRO A 243 13.66 -2.44 19.76
C PRO A 243 14.10 -2.59 18.29
N LYS A 244 14.78 -3.72 18.00
CA LYS A 244 15.31 -3.97 16.65
C LYS A 244 14.22 -4.20 15.60
N ASP A 245 13.06 -4.58 16.04
CA ASP A 245 11.87 -4.93 15.27
C ASP A 245 10.91 -3.76 15.05
N MET A 246 11.35 -2.51 15.34
CA MET A 246 10.56 -1.31 15.06
C MET A 246 11.44 -0.12 14.62
N THR A 247 10.81 0.81 13.89
CA THR A 247 11.39 2.11 13.52
C THR A 247 10.33 3.20 13.44
N LEU A 248 10.75 4.45 13.59
CA LEU A 248 9.89 5.62 13.47
C LEU A 248 10.03 6.20 12.06
N GLY A 249 8.91 6.28 11.34
CA GLY A 249 8.90 6.72 9.95
C GLY A 249 8.79 8.23 9.76
N GLY A 250 8.01 8.88 10.62
CA GLY A 250 7.72 10.31 10.59
C GLY A 250 6.80 10.70 11.74
N LEU A 251 6.54 11.98 11.88
CA LEU A 251 5.54 12.49 12.84
C LEU A 251 4.72 13.63 12.22
N ILE A 252 3.56 13.89 12.81
CA ILE A 252 2.74 15.08 12.54
C ILE A 252 2.69 15.88 13.84
N ARG A 253 3.12 17.14 13.79
CA ARG A 253 3.08 18.10 14.88
C ARG A 253 2.27 19.32 14.44
N ASP A 254 1.25 19.67 15.19
CA ASP A 254 0.36 20.82 14.89
C ASP A 254 -0.22 20.76 13.46
N GLY A 255 -0.49 19.54 12.97
CA GLY A 255 -0.99 19.30 11.62
C GLY A 255 0.07 19.28 10.52
N GLU A 256 1.33 19.57 10.84
CA GLU A 256 2.44 19.60 9.87
C GLU A 256 3.25 18.30 9.88
N PRO A 257 3.41 17.62 8.73
CA PRO A 257 4.18 16.39 8.63
C PRO A 257 5.69 16.65 8.66
N MET A 258 6.40 15.88 9.46
CA MET A 258 7.84 15.99 9.64
C MET A 258 8.52 14.62 9.50
N MET A 259 9.68 14.61 8.84
CA MET A 259 10.53 13.43 8.81
C MET A 259 11.36 13.32 10.10
N ILE A 260 11.32 12.16 10.73
CA ILE A 260 12.08 11.90 11.95
C ILE A 260 13.56 11.65 11.60
N LYS A 261 14.44 12.27 12.38
CA LYS A 261 15.89 12.06 12.35
C LYS A 261 16.39 11.62 13.74
N GLY A 262 17.64 11.19 13.80
CA GLY A 262 18.23 10.79 15.08
C GLY A 262 18.23 11.87 16.15
N ASP A 263 18.37 13.14 15.77
CA ASP A 263 18.33 14.32 16.63
C ASP A 263 16.93 14.88 16.90
N THR A 264 15.89 14.29 16.32
CA THR A 264 14.50 14.68 16.54
C THR A 264 14.11 14.38 17.99
N GLN A 265 13.53 15.38 18.67
CA GLN A 265 12.86 15.23 19.96
C GLN A 265 11.36 15.14 19.73
N ILE A 266 10.77 14.00 20.03
CA ILE A 266 9.31 13.81 20.00
C ILE A 266 8.71 14.55 21.19
N GLN A 267 7.63 15.28 20.96
CA GLN A 267 6.91 16.06 21.96
C GLN A 267 5.58 15.40 22.31
N ALA A 268 5.03 15.78 23.45
CA ALA A 268 3.68 15.36 23.83
C ALA A 268 2.67 15.78 22.74
N TYR A 269 1.73 14.90 22.42
CA TYR A 269 0.69 15.05 21.41
C TYR A 269 1.18 15.00 19.95
N ASP A 270 2.48 14.72 19.69
CA ASP A 270 2.90 14.36 18.34
C ASP A 270 2.22 13.07 17.90
N HIS A 271 1.72 13.04 16.66
CA HIS A 271 1.26 11.84 16.01
C HIS A 271 2.44 11.16 15.32
N VAL A 272 2.90 10.06 15.84
CA VAL A 272 4.12 9.39 15.38
C VAL A 272 3.77 8.16 14.56
N VAL A 273 4.27 8.10 13.33
CA VAL A 273 4.13 6.94 12.45
C VAL A 273 5.22 5.92 12.76
N VAL A 274 4.84 4.77 13.26
CA VAL A 274 5.72 3.68 13.66
C VAL A 274 5.57 2.51 12.71
N PHE A 275 6.68 1.94 12.29
CA PHE A 275 6.75 0.66 11.59
C PHE A 275 7.30 -0.39 12.53
N CYS A 276 6.62 -1.52 12.64
CA CYS A 276 7.04 -2.62 13.48
C CYS A 276 6.69 -3.98 12.87
N LEU A 277 7.47 -5.00 13.20
CA LEU A 277 7.09 -6.38 12.94
C LEU A 277 5.99 -6.79 13.94
N ASP A 278 5.16 -7.77 13.57
CA ASP A 278 4.00 -8.23 14.38
C ASP A 278 4.36 -8.50 15.84
N THR A 279 5.59 -8.95 16.11
CA THR A 279 6.09 -9.25 17.45
C THR A 279 6.35 -8.02 18.32
N ALA A 280 6.49 -6.86 17.71
CA ALA A 280 6.88 -5.62 18.39
C ALA A 280 5.71 -4.72 18.79
N MET A 281 4.51 -4.93 18.24
CA MET A 281 3.37 -4.05 18.45
C MET A 281 3.05 -3.86 19.95
N ARG A 282 3.06 -4.94 20.73
CA ARG A 282 2.81 -4.86 22.20
C ARG A 282 3.84 -4.01 22.95
N LYS A 283 5.09 -3.98 22.45
CA LYS A 283 6.18 -3.18 23.05
C LYS A 283 6.02 -1.69 22.76
N LEU A 284 5.24 -1.33 21.72
CA LEU A 284 4.98 0.07 21.38
C LEU A 284 4.25 0.82 22.49
N GLU A 285 3.25 0.18 23.10
CA GLU A 285 2.47 0.78 24.19
C GLU A 285 3.37 1.24 25.34
N ASP A 286 4.44 0.49 25.64
CA ASP A 286 5.40 0.85 26.71
C ASP A 286 6.19 2.13 26.40
N TYR A 287 6.27 2.55 25.14
CA TYR A 287 6.99 3.77 24.76
C TYR A 287 6.08 4.99 24.68
N PHE A 288 4.81 4.81 24.35
CA PHE A 288 3.86 5.90 24.10
C PHE A 288 2.93 6.22 25.26
N ASN A 289 2.82 5.29 26.23
CA ASN A 289 2.04 5.45 27.47
C ASN A 289 2.88 6.01 28.63
#